data_5ae643d7ea90b171101a635f8081faa2
#
_entry.id   5ae643d7ea90b171101a635f8081faa2
#
_cell.length_a   1.000
_cell.length_b   1.000
_cell.length_c   1.000
_cell.angle_alpha   90.00
_cell.angle_beta   90.00
_cell.angle_gamma   90.00
#
_symmetry.space_group_name_H-M   'P 1'
#
loop_
_entity.id
_entity.type
_entity.pdbx_description
1 polymer ?
#
loop_
_entity_poly.entity_id
_entity_poly.type
_entity_poly.pdbx_seq_one_letter_code
_entity_poly.pdbx_strand_id
1 'polypeptide(L)'
;MEKNFKRILVTTALPYANGPVHIGHLAGVYVPADIYTRYQRLKGRDVILIGGSDEHGVPITLKARKEGVTPQDIVDRYHTLIKKSFEEFGISFDIYSRTTSKIHEKMASDFFRTLYDKGEFIEKESEQYYDEEAQQFLADRYITGTCPHCKNEHAYGDQCEACGTSLNATDLINPKSTISGSTPVLRKTKHWYLPLDRYEGFLRQWILEGHTEWKPNVYGQCKSWLDMGLQPRAVSRDLDWGVPVPVEIGRASCRERV
;
A
#
# COMPACT_ATOMS: atom_id res chain seq x y z
N MET A 1 -32.98 14.94 -6.04
CA MET A 1 -32.38 15.83 -7.08
C MET A 1 -31.12 15.18 -7.59
N GLU A 2 -31.03 14.89 -8.90
CA GLU A 2 -29.77 14.40 -9.49
C GLU A 2 -28.71 15.50 -9.37
N LYS A 3 -27.61 15.22 -8.64
CA LYS A 3 -26.49 16.18 -8.54
C LYS A 3 -25.87 16.32 -9.94
N ASN A 4 -25.94 17.51 -10.51
CA ASN A 4 -25.39 17.80 -11.84
C ASN A 4 -23.89 18.16 -11.67
N PHE A 5 -23.03 17.17 -11.73
CA PHE A 5 -21.58 17.37 -11.67
C PHE A 5 -21.05 17.84 -13.04
N LYS A 6 -20.11 18.78 -13.03
CA LYS A 6 -19.44 19.24 -14.26
C LYS A 6 -18.56 18.14 -14.86
N ARG A 7 -17.94 17.32 -14.01
CA ARG A 7 -17.01 16.25 -14.41
C ARG A 7 -17.13 15.07 -13.44
N ILE A 8 -16.96 13.87 -13.94
CA ILE A 8 -16.89 12.64 -13.16
C ILE A 8 -15.48 12.06 -13.29
N LEU A 9 -14.81 11.86 -12.17
CA LEU A 9 -13.57 11.12 -12.10
C LEU A 9 -13.86 9.72 -11.57
N VAL A 10 -13.49 8.71 -12.35
CA VAL A 10 -13.55 7.31 -11.96
C VAL A 10 -12.13 6.82 -11.74
N THR A 11 -11.87 6.27 -10.57
CA THR A 11 -10.59 5.66 -10.22
C THR A 11 -10.78 4.19 -9.90
N THR A 12 -9.77 3.38 -10.18
CA THR A 12 -9.75 1.96 -9.82
C THR A 12 -8.65 1.68 -8.80
N ALA A 13 -8.85 0.64 -7.98
CA ALA A 13 -7.76 0.11 -7.17
C ALA A 13 -6.58 -0.28 -8.07
N LEU A 14 -5.37 0.04 -7.65
CA LEU A 14 -4.16 -0.28 -8.42
C LEU A 14 -3.83 -1.77 -8.25
N PRO A 15 -3.70 -2.56 -9.33
CA PRO A 15 -3.23 -3.93 -9.23
C PRO A 15 -1.74 -3.93 -8.87
N TYR A 16 -1.34 -4.88 -8.04
CA TYR A 16 0.04 -5.02 -7.62
C TYR A 16 0.90 -5.60 -8.74
N ALA A 17 1.99 -4.90 -9.12
CA ALA A 17 2.83 -5.27 -10.27
C ALA A 17 3.83 -6.39 -9.94
N ASN A 18 3.35 -7.49 -9.37
CA ASN A 18 4.14 -8.68 -9.05
C ASN A 18 3.60 -9.97 -9.68
N GLY A 19 2.53 -9.88 -10.46
CA GLY A 19 1.86 -11.00 -11.12
C GLY A 19 0.85 -10.53 -12.17
N PRO A 20 0.30 -11.45 -12.98
CA PRO A 20 -0.77 -11.14 -13.92
C PRO A 20 -2.08 -10.84 -13.18
N VAL A 21 -2.97 -10.09 -13.81
CA VAL A 21 -4.35 -9.98 -13.36
C VAL A 21 -5.11 -11.28 -13.64
N HIS A 22 -6.13 -11.56 -12.84
CA HIS A 22 -7.00 -12.72 -13.00
C HIS A 22 -8.47 -12.29 -13.00
N ILE A 23 -9.37 -13.23 -13.25
CA ILE A 23 -10.82 -12.97 -13.37
C ILE A 23 -11.40 -12.22 -12.15
N GLY A 24 -10.91 -12.49 -10.94
CA GLY A 24 -11.35 -11.78 -9.74
C GLY A 24 -11.03 -10.28 -9.75
N HIS A 25 -9.87 -9.89 -10.29
CA HIS A 25 -9.51 -8.49 -10.49
C HIS A 25 -10.47 -7.85 -11.52
N LEU A 26 -10.66 -8.52 -12.66
CA LEU A 26 -11.51 -8.01 -13.73
C LEU A 26 -12.96 -7.83 -13.27
N ALA A 27 -13.57 -8.88 -12.73
CA ALA A 27 -14.98 -8.88 -12.31
C ALA A 27 -15.24 -8.00 -11.08
N GLY A 28 -14.28 -7.93 -10.16
CA GLY A 28 -14.45 -7.18 -8.91
C GLY A 28 -14.26 -5.66 -9.05
N VAL A 29 -13.41 -5.21 -9.97
CA VAL A 29 -12.98 -3.81 -10.04
C VAL A 29 -13.07 -3.23 -11.45
N TYR A 30 -12.34 -3.78 -12.42
CA TYR A 30 -12.06 -3.07 -13.68
C TYR A 30 -13.23 -3.08 -14.65
N VAL A 31 -13.90 -4.22 -14.81
CA VAL A 31 -15.10 -4.31 -15.67
C VAL A 31 -16.24 -3.47 -15.12
N PRO A 32 -16.60 -3.51 -13.82
CA PRO A 32 -17.63 -2.62 -13.27
C PRO A 32 -17.32 -1.13 -13.44
N ALA A 33 -16.05 -0.72 -13.26
CA ALA A 33 -15.62 0.66 -13.45
C ALA A 33 -15.74 1.09 -14.92
N ASP A 34 -15.35 0.24 -15.86
CA ASP A 34 -15.44 0.51 -17.30
C ASP A 34 -16.92 0.58 -17.76
N ILE A 35 -17.78 -0.33 -17.30
CA ILE A 35 -19.22 -0.30 -17.60
C ILE A 35 -19.83 1.02 -17.10
N TYR A 36 -19.54 1.42 -15.87
CA TYR A 36 -20.01 2.69 -15.33
C TYR A 36 -19.51 3.89 -16.17
N THR A 37 -18.23 3.90 -16.51
CA THR A 37 -17.61 4.97 -17.31
C THR A 37 -18.25 5.07 -18.69
N ARG A 38 -18.41 3.95 -19.40
CA ARG A 38 -19.10 3.90 -20.72
C ARG A 38 -20.53 4.37 -20.64
N TYR A 39 -21.26 3.95 -19.62
CA TYR A 39 -22.65 4.41 -19.40
C TYR A 39 -22.73 5.92 -19.21
N GLN A 40 -21.81 6.51 -18.42
CA GLN A 40 -21.78 7.96 -18.23
C GLN A 40 -21.40 8.70 -19.52
N ARG A 41 -20.45 8.18 -20.30
CA ARG A 41 -20.08 8.73 -21.60
C ARG A 41 -21.25 8.69 -22.60
N LEU A 42 -22.01 7.59 -22.63
CA LEU A 42 -23.24 7.48 -23.47
C LEU A 42 -24.29 8.50 -23.08
N LYS A 43 -24.33 8.94 -21.81
CA LYS A 43 -25.19 10.05 -21.35
C LYS A 43 -24.63 11.45 -21.70
N GLY A 44 -23.55 11.55 -22.45
CA GLY A 44 -22.90 12.81 -22.81
C GLY A 44 -22.20 13.53 -21.66
N ARG A 45 -21.87 12.83 -20.56
CA ARG A 45 -21.17 13.41 -19.42
C ARG A 45 -19.67 13.44 -19.66
N ASP A 46 -18.98 14.47 -19.13
CA ASP A 46 -17.52 14.55 -19.08
C ASP A 46 -16.98 13.59 -18.01
N VAL A 47 -16.38 12.47 -18.45
CA VAL A 47 -15.92 11.39 -17.58
C VAL A 47 -14.50 10.99 -17.92
N ILE A 48 -13.65 10.89 -16.91
CA ILE A 48 -12.28 10.40 -17.00
C ILE A 48 -12.16 9.14 -16.15
N LEU A 49 -11.66 8.06 -16.75
CA LEU A 49 -11.29 6.79 -16.07
C LEU A 49 -9.77 6.71 -15.93
N ILE A 50 -9.31 6.68 -14.69
CA ILE A 50 -7.88 6.59 -14.37
C ILE A 50 -7.59 5.29 -13.62
N GLY A 51 -6.54 4.60 -14.07
CA GLY A 51 -5.95 3.45 -13.40
C GLY A 51 -4.43 3.51 -13.40
N GLY A 52 -3.82 2.47 -12.88
CA GLY A 52 -2.37 2.33 -12.84
C GLY A 52 -1.98 1.06 -12.11
N SER A 53 -0.68 0.77 -12.03
CA SER A 53 -0.12 -0.33 -11.27
C SER A 53 0.52 0.17 -9.97
N ASP A 54 0.31 -0.60 -8.89
CA ASP A 54 1.06 -0.44 -7.64
C ASP A 54 2.38 -1.20 -7.75
N GLU A 55 3.49 -0.47 -7.63
CA GLU A 55 4.83 -0.95 -7.98
C GLU A 55 5.83 -0.87 -6.82
N HIS A 56 5.36 -0.54 -5.62
CA HIS A 56 6.21 -0.48 -4.45
C HIS A 56 5.84 -1.55 -3.43
N GLY A 57 6.81 -1.91 -2.57
CA GLY A 57 6.59 -2.82 -1.45
C GLY A 57 7.38 -4.13 -1.52
N VAL A 58 7.41 -4.80 -0.37
CA VAL A 58 8.22 -5.99 -0.07
C VAL A 58 8.01 -7.17 -1.04
N PRO A 59 6.79 -7.53 -1.46
CA PRO A 59 6.61 -8.67 -2.36
C PRO A 59 7.31 -8.50 -3.72
N ILE A 60 7.48 -7.27 -4.21
CA ILE A 60 8.21 -6.98 -5.46
C ILE A 60 9.70 -7.22 -5.26
N THR A 61 10.27 -6.72 -4.18
CA THR A 61 11.70 -6.90 -3.88
C THR A 61 12.04 -8.36 -3.59
N LEU A 62 11.16 -9.11 -2.89
CA LEU A 62 11.31 -10.55 -2.69
C LEU A 62 11.30 -11.31 -4.02
N LYS A 63 10.37 -10.97 -4.90
CA LYS A 63 10.28 -11.60 -6.22
C LYS A 63 11.51 -11.29 -7.07
N ALA A 64 11.97 -10.04 -7.07
CA ALA A 64 13.18 -9.62 -7.77
C ALA A 64 14.40 -10.41 -7.32
N ARG A 65 14.60 -10.56 -6.00
CA ARG A 65 15.68 -11.38 -5.44
C ARG A 65 15.58 -12.85 -5.84
N LYS A 66 14.37 -13.43 -5.76
CA LYS A 66 14.14 -14.83 -6.16
C LYS A 66 14.44 -15.08 -7.63
N GLU A 67 14.18 -14.10 -8.50
CA GLU A 67 14.43 -14.21 -9.94
C GLU A 67 15.83 -13.71 -10.35
N GLY A 68 16.61 -13.14 -9.42
CA GLY A 68 17.95 -12.59 -9.71
C GLY A 68 17.94 -11.33 -10.60
N VAL A 69 16.88 -10.54 -10.53
CA VAL A 69 16.69 -9.31 -11.31
C VAL A 69 16.44 -8.13 -10.38
N THR A 70 16.35 -6.90 -10.94
CA THR A 70 16.02 -5.71 -10.15
C THR A 70 14.51 -5.60 -9.88
N PRO A 71 14.08 -4.89 -8.81
CA PRO A 71 12.67 -4.56 -8.62
C PRO A 71 12.06 -3.82 -9.82
N GLN A 72 12.85 -2.98 -10.51
CA GLN A 72 12.41 -2.27 -11.71
C GLN A 72 12.06 -3.24 -12.84
N ASP A 73 12.87 -4.29 -13.06
CA ASP A 73 12.60 -5.29 -14.11
C ASP A 73 11.28 -6.05 -13.84
N ILE A 74 10.99 -6.34 -12.57
CA ILE A 74 9.72 -6.97 -12.17
C ILE A 74 8.55 -6.07 -12.52
N VAL A 75 8.57 -4.81 -12.05
CA VAL A 75 7.43 -3.91 -12.26
C VAL A 75 7.25 -3.52 -13.72
N ASP A 76 8.32 -3.36 -14.49
CA ASP A 76 8.24 -3.07 -15.94
C ASP A 76 7.55 -4.21 -16.70
N ARG A 77 7.92 -5.45 -16.38
CA ARG A 77 7.31 -6.64 -16.95
C ARG A 77 5.82 -6.72 -16.63
N TYR A 78 5.45 -6.59 -15.35
CA TYR A 78 4.06 -6.78 -14.94
C TYR A 78 3.18 -5.57 -15.23
N HIS A 79 3.71 -4.34 -15.17
CA HIS A 79 2.99 -3.17 -15.65
C HIS A 79 2.57 -3.33 -17.12
N THR A 80 3.53 -3.71 -17.98
CA THR A 80 3.29 -3.92 -19.40
C THR A 80 2.27 -5.04 -19.65
N LEU A 81 2.41 -6.16 -18.96
CA LEU A 81 1.50 -7.30 -19.07
C LEU A 81 0.08 -6.94 -18.63
N ILE A 82 -0.06 -6.28 -17.49
CA ILE A 82 -1.36 -5.88 -16.92
C ILE A 82 -2.04 -4.85 -17.84
N LYS A 83 -1.30 -3.83 -18.26
CA LYS A 83 -1.80 -2.81 -19.19
C LYS A 83 -2.32 -3.44 -20.47
N LYS A 84 -1.53 -4.31 -21.09
CA LYS A 84 -1.92 -5.04 -22.30
C LYS A 84 -3.15 -5.91 -22.08
N SER A 85 -3.25 -6.60 -20.93
CA SER A 85 -4.43 -7.41 -20.60
C SER A 85 -5.70 -6.56 -20.51
N PHE A 86 -5.62 -5.35 -19.97
CA PHE A 86 -6.76 -4.42 -19.93
C PHE A 86 -7.13 -3.91 -21.31
N GLU A 87 -6.15 -3.60 -22.16
CA GLU A 87 -6.38 -3.18 -23.55
C GLU A 87 -7.05 -4.30 -24.36
N GLU A 88 -6.58 -5.54 -24.25
CA GLU A 88 -7.15 -6.72 -24.92
C GLU A 88 -8.55 -7.03 -24.41
N PHE A 89 -8.84 -6.76 -23.14
CA PHE A 89 -10.17 -6.93 -22.53
C PHE A 89 -11.11 -5.74 -22.86
N GLY A 90 -10.60 -4.71 -23.51
CA GLY A 90 -11.36 -3.54 -23.93
C GLY A 90 -11.67 -2.54 -22.81
N ILE A 91 -10.95 -2.57 -21.68
CA ILE A 91 -11.10 -1.56 -20.61
C ILE A 91 -10.65 -0.20 -21.11
N SER A 92 -11.51 0.79 -21.05
CA SER A 92 -11.35 2.09 -21.70
C SER A 92 -10.70 3.15 -20.80
N PHE A 93 -9.54 2.86 -20.19
CA PHE A 93 -8.78 3.86 -19.45
C PHE A 93 -8.40 5.05 -20.33
N ASP A 94 -8.63 6.27 -19.82
CA ASP A 94 -8.06 7.48 -20.40
C ASP A 94 -6.57 7.60 -20.04
N ILE A 95 -6.23 7.21 -18.78
CA ILE A 95 -4.85 7.18 -18.30
C ILE A 95 -4.64 5.88 -17.52
N TYR A 96 -3.65 5.09 -17.92
CA TYR A 96 -3.14 3.98 -17.15
C TYR A 96 -1.68 4.27 -16.79
N SER A 97 -1.45 4.71 -15.54
CA SER A 97 -0.17 5.16 -15.01
C SER A 97 0.51 4.09 -14.16
N ARG A 98 1.52 4.49 -13.39
CA ARG A 98 2.27 3.61 -12.50
C ARG A 98 2.88 4.40 -11.34
N THR A 99 3.05 3.75 -10.17
CA THR A 99 3.57 4.44 -8.98
C THR A 99 5.08 4.71 -9.05
N THR A 100 5.84 4.05 -9.93
CA THR A 100 7.25 4.36 -10.20
C THR A 100 7.45 5.50 -11.21
N SER A 101 6.39 6.11 -11.71
CA SER A 101 6.52 7.24 -12.64
C SER A 101 7.10 8.48 -11.93
N LYS A 102 7.89 9.27 -12.67
CA LYS A 102 8.49 10.51 -12.14
C LYS A 102 7.46 11.52 -11.63
N ILE A 103 6.29 11.59 -12.27
CA ILE A 103 5.20 12.45 -11.81
C ILE A 103 4.63 11.97 -10.47
N HIS A 104 4.47 10.66 -10.28
CA HIS A 104 4.02 10.09 -9.03
C HIS A 104 5.04 10.32 -7.90
N GLU A 105 6.32 10.04 -8.16
CA GLU A 105 7.41 10.29 -7.22
C GLU A 105 7.43 11.76 -6.74
N LYS A 106 7.34 12.69 -7.70
CA LYS A 106 7.27 14.12 -7.38
C LYS A 106 6.03 14.45 -6.54
N MET A 107 4.85 13.99 -6.94
CA MET A 107 3.60 14.31 -6.24
C MET A 107 3.58 13.71 -4.84
N ALA A 108 4.02 12.46 -4.65
CA ALA A 108 4.10 11.84 -3.33
C ALA A 108 5.06 12.61 -2.41
N SER A 109 6.24 13.00 -2.93
CA SER A 109 7.20 13.83 -2.19
C SER A 109 6.64 15.21 -1.84
N ASP A 110 5.93 15.85 -2.77
CA ASP A 110 5.31 17.17 -2.53
C ASP A 110 4.20 17.09 -1.47
N PHE A 111 3.38 16.03 -1.50
CA PHE A 111 2.36 15.78 -0.47
C PHE A 111 2.99 15.55 0.90
N PHE A 112 4.01 14.70 0.96
CA PHE A 112 4.73 14.45 2.21
C PHE A 112 5.29 15.75 2.78
N ARG A 113 6.02 16.54 1.97
CA ARG A 113 6.59 17.82 2.40
C ARG A 113 5.52 18.80 2.87
N THR A 114 4.40 18.90 2.17
CA THR A 114 3.29 19.78 2.55
C THR A 114 2.73 19.44 3.93
N LEU A 115 2.55 18.14 4.24
CA LEU A 115 2.06 17.71 5.55
C LEU A 115 3.13 17.86 6.62
N TYR A 116 4.38 17.60 6.29
CA TYR A 116 5.54 17.82 7.17
C TYR A 116 5.66 19.29 7.58
N ASP A 117 5.65 20.22 6.61
CA ASP A 117 5.77 21.66 6.84
C ASP A 117 4.58 22.22 7.65
N LYS A 118 3.42 21.60 7.58
CA LYS A 118 2.25 21.89 8.41
C LYS A 118 2.30 21.32 9.81
N GLY A 119 3.32 20.50 10.15
CA GLY A 119 3.41 19.83 11.45
C GLY A 119 2.36 18.74 11.68
N GLU A 120 1.82 18.16 10.61
CA GLU A 120 0.78 17.12 10.71
C GLU A 120 1.35 15.74 11.12
N PHE A 121 2.64 15.53 10.94
CA PHE A 121 3.28 14.27 11.33
C PHE A 121 3.81 14.31 12.75
N ILE A 122 3.83 13.15 13.37
CA ILE A 122 4.55 12.89 14.62
C ILE A 122 5.72 11.94 14.35
N GLU A 123 6.86 12.23 14.97
CA GLU A 123 8.00 11.31 14.95
C GLU A 123 7.85 10.29 16.07
N LYS A 124 8.03 9.00 15.75
CA LYS A 124 8.09 7.94 16.76
C LYS A 124 9.32 7.09 16.55
N GLU A 125 10.00 6.80 17.65
CA GLU A 125 11.03 5.76 17.71
C GLU A 125 10.35 4.42 17.98
N SER A 126 10.74 3.39 17.23
CA SER A 126 10.30 2.02 17.42
C SER A 126 11.48 1.07 17.28
N GLU A 127 11.36 -0.13 17.83
CA GLU A 127 12.33 -1.19 17.60
C GLU A 127 11.86 -2.05 16.42
N GLN A 128 12.75 -2.28 15.47
CA GLN A 128 12.52 -3.15 14.33
C GLN A 128 13.67 -4.15 14.18
N TYR A 129 13.38 -5.30 13.60
CA TYR A 129 14.41 -6.27 13.29
C TYR A 129 15.34 -5.77 12.19
N TYR A 130 16.63 -5.94 12.42
CA TYR A 130 17.70 -5.62 11.50
C TYR A 130 18.51 -6.89 11.20
N ASP A 131 18.75 -7.13 9.93
CA ASP A 131 19.61 -8.21 9.45
C ASP A 131 21.04 -7.69 9.33
N GLU A 132 21.95 -8.21 10.16
CA GLU A 132 23.34 -7.78 10.18
C GLU A 132 24.14 -8.30 8.97
N GLU A 133 23.74 -9.44 8.41
CA GLU A 133 24.39 -9.99 7.22
C GLU A 133 23.95 -9.25 5.95
N ALA A 134 22.65 -8.96 5.83
CA ALA A 134 22.09 -8.20 4.70
C ALA A 134 22.22 -6.68 4.87
N GLN A 135 22.68 -6.20 6.03
CA GLN A 135 22.87 -4.77 6.36
C GLN A 135 21.61 -3.91 6.12
N GLN A 136 20.44 -4.43 6.51
CA GLN A 136 19.16 -3.72 6.31
C GLN A 136 18.14 -4.02 7.40
N PHE A 137 17.19 -3.08 7.62
CA PHE A 137 15.99 -3.34 8.39
C PHE A 137 15.06 -4.31 7.66
N LEU A 138 14.37 -5.12 8.44
CA LEU A 138 13.45 -6.12 7.92
C LEU A 138 12.01 -5.64 8.05
N ALA A 139 11.31 -5.48 6.94
CA ALA A 139 9.86 -5.38 6.96
C ALA A 139 9.23 -6.71 7.40
N ASP A 140 8.01 -6.66 7.92
CA ASP A 140 7.35 -7.82 8.53
C ASP A 140 7.37 -9.09 7.66
N ARG A 141 7.22 -8.95 6.33
CA ARG A 141 7.29 -10.06 5.36
C ARG A 141 8.71 -10.57 5.08
N TYR A 142 9.74 -9.89 5.54
CA TYR A 142 11.11 -10.38 5.52
C TYR A 142 11.48 -11.22 6.75
N ILE A 143 10.54 -11.40 7.69
CA ILE A 143 10.74 -12.13 8.92
C ILE A 143 9.80 -13.33 8.93
N THR A 144 10.33 -14.50 9.19
CA THR A 144 9.58 -15.73 9.44
C THR A 144 9.94 -16.30 10.79
N GLY A 145 9.04 -17.06 11.38
CA GLY A 145 9.28 -17.72 12.66
C GLY A 145 8.09 -18.56 13.08
N THR A 146 8.14 -19.08 14.29
CA THR A 146 7.07 -19.92 14.82
C THR A 146 5.95 -19.05 15.38
N CYS A 147 4.72 -19.27 14.93
CA CYS A 147 3.53 -18.59 15.41
C CYS A 147 3.31 -18.91 16.92
N PRO A 148 3.14 -17.88 17.77
CA PRO A 148 2.90 -18.12 19.19
C PRO A 148 1.55 -18.82 19.47
N HIS A 149 0.57 -18.68 18.56
CA HIS A 149 -0.78 -19.22 18.72
C HIS A 149 -0.90 -20.69 18.24
N CYS A 150 -0.62 -20.96 16.97
CA CYS A 150 -0.85 -22.29 16.37
C CYS A 150 0.42 -23.12 16.20
N LYS A 151 1.59 -22.59 16.55
CA LYS A 151 2.91 -23.24 16.43
C LYS A 151 3.34 -23.55 15.00
N ASN A 152 2.71 -22.98 13.99
CA ASN A 152 3.20 -23.04 12.61
C ASN A 152 4.59 -22.41 12.53
N GLU A 153 5.57 -23.13 12.01
CA GLU A 153 6.99 -22.71 11.94
C GLU A 153 7.27 -21.71 10.81
N HIS A 154 6.30 -21.44 9.96
CA HIS A 154 6.43 -20.59 8.78
C HIS A 154 5.45 -19.38 8.83
N ALA A 155 5.22 -18.81 10.02
CA ALA A 155 4.45 -17.57 10.14
C ALA A 155 5.29 -16.37 9.72
N TYR A 156 4.66 -15.39 9.06
CA TYR A 156 5.29 -14.10 8.76
C TYR A 156 5.10 -13.11 9.91
N GLY A 157 5.91 -12.06 9.91
CA GLY A 157 5.89 -11.05 10.97
C GLY A 157 4.61 -10.24 11.08
N ASP A 158 3.78 -10.19 10.05
CA ASP A 158 2.49 -9.49 10.02
C ASP A 158 1.29 -10.40 10.26
N GLN A 159 1.40 -11.69 9.86
CA GLN A 159 0.29 -12.62 9.91
C GLN A 159 0.75 -14.07 9.87
N CYS A 160 0.07 -14.94 10.58
CA CYS A 160 0.19 -16.37 10.40
C CYS A 160 -0.80 -16.87 9.34
N GLU A 161 -0.31 -17.38 8.22
CA GLU A 161 -1.18 -17.84 7.14
C GLU A 161 -1.90 -19.17 7.44
N ALA A 162 -1.44 -19.93 8.45
CA ALA A 162 -2.10 -21.15 8.86
C ALA A 162 -3.33 -20.93 9.75
N CYS A 163 -3.30 -19.96 10.68
CA CYS A 163 -4.42 -19.69 11.58
C CYS A 163 -5.07 -18.31 11.36
N GLY A 164 -4.56 -17.49 10.44
CA GLY A 164 -5.10 -16.18 10.11
C GLY A 164 -4.88 -15.08 11.15
N THR A 165 -4.18 -15.36 12.24
CA THR A 165 -3.95 -14.39 13.32
C THR A 165 -2.97 -13.31 12.85
N SER A 166 -3.33 -12.03 13.06
CA SER A 166 -2.39 -10.91 12.89
C SER A 166 -1.32 -10.96 13.98
N LEU A 167 -0.08 -10.70 13.60
CA LEU A 167 1.09 -10.76 14.47
C LEU A 167 1.86 -9.44 14.39
N ASN A 168 2.68 -9.16 15.41
CA ASN A 168 3.81 -8.28 15.26
C ASN A 168 5.05 -9.16 15.05
N ALA A 169 6.01 -8.69 14.26
CA ALA A 169 7.22 -9.46 13.99
C ALA A 169 7.97 -9.86 15.27
N THR A 170 7.88 -9.03 16.32
CA THR A 170 8.46 -9.28 17.65
C THR A 170 7.77 -10.39 18.45
N ASP A 171 6.58 -10.80 18.07
CA ASP A 171 5.83 -11.87 18.74
C ASP A 171 6.25 -13.27 18.25
N LEU A 172 6.94 -13.34 17.11
CA LEU A 172 7.39 -14.61 16.56
C LEU A 172 8.43 -15.29 17.46
N ILE A 173 8.28 -16.59 17.61
CA ILE A 173 9.26 -17.42 18.31
C ILE A 173 10.34 -17.81 17.29
N ASN A 174 11.61 -17.67 17.67
CA ASN A 174 12.78 -17.95 16.81
C ASN A 174 12.70 -17.25 15.44
N PRO A 175 12.61 -15.89 15.42
CA PRO A 175 12.53 -15.15 14.17
C PRO A 175 13.77 -15.35 13.32
N LYS A 176 13.58 -15.46 11.99
CA LYS A 176 14.65 -15.56 11.00
C LYS A 176 14.41 -14.58 9.86
N SER A 177 15.49 -14.02 9.36
CA SER A 177 15.47 -13.25 8.11
C SER A 177 15.23 -14.18 6.93
N THR A 178 14.26 -13.84 6.07
CA THR A 178 14.06 -14.54 4.79
C THR A 178 15.11 -14.15 3.74
N ILE A 179 15.97 -13.16 4.06
CA ILE A 179 16.99 -12.63 3.17
C ILE A 179 18.30 -13.41 3.31
N SER A 180 18.82 -13.49 4.53
CA SER A 180 20.10 -14.15 4.85
C SER A 180 19.92 -15.52 5.52
N GLY A 181 18.75 -15.77 6.13
CA GLY A 181 18.51 -16.92 7.01
C GLY A 181 19.04 -16.73 8.43
N SER A 182 19.71 -15.60 8.71
CA SER A 182 20.25 -15.29 10.04
C SER A 182 19.16 -14.93 11.05
N THR A 183 19.50 -14.97 12.32
CA THR A 183 18.64 -14.44 13.38
C THR A 183 18.79 -12.92 13.45
N PRO A 184 17.73 -12.15 13.19
CA PRO A 184 17.83 -10.71 13.18
C PRO A 184 17.94 -10.14 14.60
N VAL A 185 18.51 -8.95 14.72
CA VAL A 185 18.65 -8.20 15.99
C VAL A 185 17.67 -7.02 16.01
N LEU A 186 17.17 -6.66 17.20
CA LEU A 186 16.35 -5.45 17.34
C LEU A 186 17.24 -4.22 17.32
N ARG A 187 16.88 -3.24 16.48
CA ARG A 187 17.51 -1.91 16.43
C ARG A 187 16.43 -0.83 16.46
N LYS A 188 16.78 0.28 17.08
CA LYS A 188 15.92 1.46 17.11
C LYS A 188 15.95 2.15 15.76
N THR A 189 14.77 2.51 15.28
CA THR A 189 14.57 3.34 14.10
C THR A 189 13.48 4.36 14.35
N LYS A 190 13.50 5.45 13.59
CA LYS A 190 12.55 6.56 13.71
C LYS A 190 11.76 6.69 12.42
N HIS A 191 10.46 6.86 12.56
CA HIS A 191 9.58 7.03 11.43
C HIS A 191 8.59 8.16 11.65
N TRP A 192 8.12 8.73 10.55
CA TRP A 192 7.02 9.67 10.53
C TRP A 192 5.68 8.94 10.53
N TYR A 193 4.76 9.43 11.37
CA TYR A 193 3.42 8.88 11.50
C TYR A 193 2.38 9.97 11.26
N LEU A 194 1.36 9.67 10.47
CA LEU A 194 0.14 10.46 10.40
C LEU A 194 -0.77 10.06 11.58
N PRO A 195 -1.07 11.00 12.50
CA PRO A 195 -1.89 10.71 13.70
C PRO A 195 -3.38 10.66 13.33
N LEU A 196 -3.84 9.52 12.76
CA LEU A 196 -5.23 9.35 12.31
C LEU A 196 -6.26 9.46 13.43
N ASP A 197 -5.88 9.17 14.66
CA ASP A 197 -6.69 9.35 15.87
C ASP A 197 -7.17 10.80 16.04
N ARG A 198 -6.37 11.79 15.63
CA ARG A 198 -6.76 13.21 15.65
C ARG A 198 -7.91 13.54 14.68
N TYR A 199 -8.07 12.78 13.62
CA TYR A 199 -9.08 12.97 12.59
C TYR A 199 -10.33 12.12 12.80
N GLU A 200 -10.36 11.25 13.82
CA GLU A 200 -11.45 10.29 14.02
C GLU A 200 -12.81 10.96 14.13
N GLY A 201 -12.94 12.05 14.89
CA GLY A 201 -14.20 12.79 15.03
C GLY A 201 -14.71 13.34 13.71
N PHE A 202 -13.83 13.95 12.92
CA PHE A 202 -14.16 14.43 11.57
C PHE A 202 -14.57 13.28 10.64
N LEU A 203 -13.82 12.17 10.66
CA LEU A 203 -14.10 11.02 9.79
C LEU A 203 -15.43 10.34 10.17
N ARG A 204 -15.76 10.27 11.46
CA ARG A 204 -17.06 9.75 11.93
C ARG A 204 -18.20 10.58 11.36
N GLN A 205 -18.14 11.88 11.50
CA GLN A 205 -19.16 12.76 10.98
C GLN A 205 -19.24 12.66 9.45
N TRP A 206 -18.12 12.77 8.76
CA TRP A 206 -18.07 12.75 7.31
C TRP A 206 -18.58 11.44 6.71
N ILE A 207 -18.14 10.30 7.26
CA ILE A 207 -18.51 8.97 6.72
C ILE A 207 -19.89 8.54 7.20
N LEU A 208 -20.10 8.52 8.54
CA LEU A 208 -21.29 7.86 9.10
C LEU A 208 -22.55 8.70 8.96
N GLU A 209 -22.42 10.03 8.93
CA GLU A 209 -23.55 10.96 8.76
C GLU A 209 -23.64 11.49 7.32
N GLY A 210 -22.49 11.71 6.66
CA GLY A 210 -22.40 12.36 5.35
C GLY A 210 -22.51 11.40 4.16
N HIS A 211 -22.25 10.10 4.33
CA HIS A 211 -22.14 9.12 3.23
C HIS A 211 -22.89 7.81 3.48
N THR A 212 -24.12 7.92 3.96
CA THR A 212 -25.01 6.76 4.19
C THR A 212 -25.45 6.06 2.89
N GLU A 213 -25.24 6.72 1.73
CA GLU A 213 -25.50 6.17 0.39
C GLU A 213 -24.43 5.19 -0.11
N TRP A 214 -23.32 5.06 0.59
CA TRP A 214 -22.26 4.12 0.22
C TRP A 214 -22.75 2.67 0.29
N LYS A 215 -22.14 1.79 -0.50
CA LYS A 215 -22.47 0.37 -0.47
C LYS A 215 -22.34 -0.18 0.96
N PRO A 216 -23.26 -1.02 1.42
CA PRO A 216 -23.31 -1.50 2.81
C PRO A 216 -22.00 -2.13 3.29
N ASN A 217 -21.29 -2.88 2.43
CA ASN A 217 -20.00 -3.47 2.77
C ASN A 217 -18.90 -2.42 2.96
N VAL A 218 -18.88 -1.35 2.16
CA VAL A 218 -17.92 -0.25 2.29
C VAL A 218 -18.20 0.55 3.56
N TYR A 219 -19.46 0.98 3.73
CA TYR A 219 -19.89 1.71 4.92
C TYR A 219 -19.62 0.89 6.21
N GLY A 220 -20.00 -0.39 6.22
CA GLY A 220 -19.79 -1.27 7.36
C GLY A 220 -18.31 -1.45 7.72
N GLN A 221 -17.44 -1.58 6.73
CA GLN A 221 -15.99 -1.69 6.97
C GLN A 221 -15.41 -0.39 7.56
N CYS A 222 -15.77 0.77 7.00
CA CYS A 222 -15.33 2.07 7.53
C CYS A 222 -15.83 2.28 8.97
N LYS A 223 -17.10 1.94 9.24
CA LYS A 223 -17.68 2.00 10.57
C LYS A 223 -16.92 1.10 11.56
N SER A 224 -16.61 -0.14 11.16
CA SER A 224 -15.85 -1.07 12.00
C SER A 224 -14.49 -0.52 12.40
N TRP A 225 -13.74 0.08 11.46
CA TRP A 225 -12.45 0.70 11.78
C TRP A 225 -12.58 1.88 12.74
N LEU A 226 -13.58 2.72 12.55
CA LEU A 226 -13.86 3.84 13.45
C LEU A 226 -14.28 3.35 14.84
N ASP A 227 -15.07 2.28 14.93
CA ASP A 227 -15.51 1.73 16.24
C ASP A 227 -14.35 1.06 17.02
N MET A 228 -13.35 0.53 16.31
CA MET A 228 -12.13 0.02 16.94
C MET A 228 -11.17 1.13 17.41
N GLY A 229 -11.38 2.37 16.95
CA GLY A 229 -10.49 3.50 17.19
C GLY A 229 -9.31 3.54 16.21
N LEU A 230 -9.09 4.70 15.62
CA LEU A 230 -8.00 4.91 14.68
C LEU A 230 -6.67 5.06 15.41
N GLN A 231 -5.61 4.51 14.81
CA GLN A 231 -4.25 4.59 15.34
C GLN A 231 -3.34 5.37 14.38
N PRO A 232 -2.30 6.05 14.89
CA PRO A 232 -1.29 6.67 14.04
C PRO A 232 -0.70 5.67 13.03
N ARG A 233 -0.64 6.08 11.76
CA ARG A 233 -0.12 5.24 10.66
C ARG A 233 1.23 5.75 10.22
N ALA A 234 2.23 4.86 10.18
CA ALA A 234 3.54 5.21 9.67
C ALA A 234 3.48 5.52 8.17
N VAL A 235 4.09 6.64 7.78
CA VAL A 235 4.17 7.15 6.39
C VAL A 235 5.57 7.06 5.82
N SER A 236 6.55 6.63 6.60
CA SER A 236 7.89 6.28 6.13
C SER A 236 8.28 4.86 6.54
N ARG A 237 9.25 4.27 5.85
CA ARG A 237 9.74 2.90 6.06
C ARG A 237 11.23 2.83 5.71
N ASP A 238 11.96 1.97 6.41
CA ASP A 238 13.35 1.61 6.09
C ASP A 238 13.39 0.60 4.94
N LEU A 239 13.21 1.07 3.72
CA LEU A 239 13.20 0.26 2.50
C LEU A 239 14.04 0.90 1.41
N ASP A 240 14.70 0.08 0.58
CA ASP A 240 15.47 0.54 -0.57
C ASP A 240 14.60 0.80 -1.82
N TRP A 241 13.37 0.27 -1.85
CA TRP A 241 12.44 0.38 -2.97
C TRP A 241 11.19 1.15 -2.57
N GLY A 242 10.96 2.30 -3.19
CA GLY A 242 9.85 3.21 -2.89
C GLY A 242 10.16 4.65 -3.32
N VAL A 243 9.31 5.60 -2.94
CA VAL A 243 9.55 7.03 -3.15
C VAL A 243 10.46 7.55 -2.04
N PRO A 244 11.54 8.29 -2.36
CA PRO A 244 12.43 8.86 -1.34
C PRO A 244 11.68 9.83 -0.41
N VAL A 245 11.93 9.73 0.89
CA VAL A 245 11.44 10.72 1.85
C VAL A 245 12.13 12.05 1.59
N PRO A 246 11.40 13.16 1.34
CA PRO A 246 12.00 14.44 0.93
C PRO A 246 12.55 15.29 2.08
N VAL A 247 12.67 14.73 3.30
CA VAL A 247 13.20 15.39 4.49
C VAL A 247 14.25 14.50 5.15
N GLU A 248 15.26 15.11 5.78
CA GLU A 248 16.25 14.35 6.53
C GLU A 248 15.64 13.92 7.87
N ILE A 249 15.67 12.62 8.16
CA ILE A 249 15.44 12.08 9.50
C ILE A 249 16.81 11.96 10.14
N GLY A 250 17.05 12.76 11.20
CA GLY A 250 18.35 13.02 11.79
C GLY A 250 19.33 11.84 11.83
N ARG A 251 20.47 12.00 11.18
CA ARG A 251 21.74 11.24 11.23
C ARG A 251 21.65 9.74 11.53
N ALA A 252 20.78 9.00 10.89
CA ALA A 252 20.96 7.57 10.69
C ALA A 252 21.02 7.33 9.18
N SER A 253 22.01 6.61 8.71
CA SER A 253 22.26 6.30 7.31
C SER A 253 21.26 5.28 6.77
N CYS A 254 19.98 5.53 6.94
CA CYS A 254 18.91 4.68 6.43
C CYS A 254 18.32 5.33 5.17
N ARG A 255 18.27 4.57 4.10
CA ARG A 255 17.55 4.95 2.88
C ARG A 255 16.05 4.78 3.15
N GLU A 256 15.40 5.86 3.53
CA GLU A 256 13.98 5.85 3.83
C GLU A 256 13.14 6.10 2.59
N ARG A 257 11.95 5.47 2.53
CA ARG A 257 10.99 5.55 1.44
C ARG A 257 9.57 5.81 1.96
N VAL A 258 8.83 6.60 1.21
CA VAL A 258 7.39 6.85 1.41
C VAL A 258 6.56 5.77 0.73
#